data_4b4e138c34edb1c9f82970b05d70ad8e
#
_entry.id   4b4e138c34edb1c9f82970b05d70ad8e
#
_cell.length_a   1.000
_cell.length_b   1.000
_cell.length_c   1.000
_cell.angle_alpha   90.00
_cell.angle_beta   90.00
_cell.angle_gamma   90.00
#
_symmetry.space_group_name_H-M   'P 1'
#
loop_
_entity.id
_entity.type
_entity.pdbx_description
1 polymer ?
#
loop_
_entity_poly.entity_id
_entity_poly.type
_entity_poly.pdbx_seq_one_letter_code
_entity_poly.pdbx_strand_id
1 'polypeptide(L)'
;QQFNLFPHKTIVQNCTLAPVLVRKQETAVALERAMHYLEKVKIADQAHKFPSQLSGGQQQRAAIARALTMEPEILLFDEPTSALDPEMIKEVLDVMVELAGDGRTMVCVTHEMGFARQVADRVLFMDQGSILEDRDPQSFFASPQTERAQTFLGQLLNH
;
A
#
# COMPACT_ATOMS: atom_id res chain seq x y z
N GLN A 1 8.38 -8.45 7.91
CA GLN A 1 8.43 -7.13 7.26
C GLN A 1 8.60 -6.03 8.29
N GLN A 2 9.44 -5.06 8.02
CA GLN A 2 9.58 -3.85 8.83
C GLN A 2 8.94 -2.71 8.05
N PHE A 3 8.06 -1.93 8.69
CA PHE A 3 7.42 -0.76 8.07
C PHE A 3 8.42 0.38 7.78
N ASN A 4 9.68 0.19 8.16
CA ASN A 4 10.80 1.11 7.95
C ASN A 4 10.55 2.55 8.46
N LEU A 5 9.70 2.70 9.47
CA LEU A 5 9.52 3.97 10.18
C LEU A 5 10.73 4.25 11.07
N PHE A 6 11.12 5.51 11.17
CA PHE A 6 12.16 5.94 12.09
C PHE A 6 11.63 5.86 13.53
N PRO A 7 12.13 4.94 14.38
CA PRO A 7 11.55 4.66 15.70
C PRO A 7 11.68 5.82 16.69
N HIS A 8 12.66 6.68 16.50
CA HIS A 8 12.95 7.85 17.33
C HIS A 8 12.24 9.14 16.87
N LYS A 9 11.39 9.05 15.87
CA LYS A 9 10.59 10.16 15.32
C LYS A 9 9.11 9.87 15.48
N THR A 10 8.32 10.89 15.74
CA THR A 10 6.87 10.77 15.72
C THR A 10 6.36 10.46 14.31
N ILE A 11 5.12 10.06 14.19
CA ILE A 11 4.52 9.71 12.88
C ILE A 11 4.56 10.92 11.94
N VAL A 12 4.16 12.10 12.40
CA VAL A 12 4.22 13.31 11.58
C VAL A 12 5.66 13.68 11.20
N GLN A 13 6.62 13.48 12.08
CA GLN A 13 8.05 13.69 11.77
C GLN A 13 8.57 12.69 10.74
N ASN A 14 8.09 11.44 10.76
CA ASN A 14 8.38 10.45 9.72
C ASN A 14 7.89 10.93 8.34
N CYS A 15 6.72 11.53 8.29
CA CYS A 15 6.12 12.03 7.06
C CYS A 15 6.78 13.32 6.54
N THR A 16 7.24 14.22 7.43
CA THR A 16 7.81 15.51 7.02
C THR A 16 9.30 15.47 6.71
N LEU A 17 10.02 14.45 7.17
CA LEU A 17 11.48 14.39 7.06
C LEU A 17 11.98 14.49 5.62
N ALA A 18 11.48 13.62 4.74
CA ALA A 18 11.94 13.59 3.35
C ALA A 18 11.52 14.83 2.54
N PRO A 19 10.28 15.34 2.62
CA PRO A 19 9.92 16.61 2.00
C PRO A 19 10.84 17.77 2.38
N VAL A 20 11.17 17.91 3.68
CA VAL A 20 12.03 19.01 4.16
C VAL A 20 13.49 18.79 3.75
N LEU A 21 14.06 17.59 3.97
CA LEU A 21 15.50 17.36 3.76
C LEU A 21 15.86 17.20 2.29
N VAL A 22 15.03 16.48 1.52
CA VAL A 22 15.33 16.10 0.13
C VAL A 22 14.77 17.13 -0.85
N ARG A 23 13.49 17.50 -0.71
CA ARG A 23 12.84 18.47 -1.60
C ARG A 23 13.05 19.93 -1.17
N LYS A 24 13.71 20.15 -0.03
CA LYS A 24 13.95 21.49 0.53
C LYS A 24 12.66 22.30 0.75
N GLN A 25 11.57 21.59 1.04
CA GLN A 25 10.28 22.18 1.25
C GLN A 25 10.25 22.93 2.59
N GLU A 26 9.48 24.02 2.65
CA GLU A 26 9.24 24.73 3.90
C GLU A 26 8.54 23.80 4.91
N THR A 27 8.97 23.87 6.18
CA THR A 27 8.47 22.97 7.23
C THR A 27 6.96 23.07 7.43
N ALA A 28 6.40 24.28 7.33
CA ALA A 28 4.95 24.50 7.47
C ALA A 28 4.17 23.78 6.36
N VAL A 29 4.62 23.90 5.11
CA VAL A 29 4.00 23.24 3.95
C VAL A 29 4.12 21.71 4.05
N ALA A 30 5.29 21.21 4.48
CA ALA A 30 5.51 19.79 4.68
C ALA A 30 4.60 19.24 5.80
N LEU A 31 4.39 20.01 6.87
CA LEU A 31 3.51 19.64 7.98
C LEU A 31 2.04 19.56 7.54
N GLU A 32 1.55 20.58 6.84
CA GLU A 32 0.19 20.61 6.31
C GLU A 32 -0.09 19.41 5.42
N ARG A 33 0.83 19.11 4.50
CA ARG A 33 0.76 17.96 3.61
C ARG A 33 0.79 16.63 4.38
N ALA A 34 1.67 16.51 5.38
CA ALA A 34 1.74 15.33 6.21
C ALA A 34 0.41 15.08 6.93
N MET A 35 -0.19 16.11 7.53
CA MET A 35 -1.49 15.98 8.20
C MET A 35 -2.59 15.60 7.22
N HIS A 36 -2.64 16.21 6.03
CA HIS A 36 -3.58 15.84 4.99
C HIS A 36 -3.50 14.33 4.63
N TYR A 37 -2.30 13.79 4.43
CA TYR A 37 -2.16 12.37 4.11
C TYR A 37 -2.41 11.44 5.33
N LEU A 38 -2.11 11.89 6.55
CA LEU A 38 -2.46 11.15 7.76
C LEU A 38 -3.97 11.08 7.96
N GLU A 39 -4.72 12.13 7.65
CA GLU A 39 -6.19 12.11 7.60
C GLU A 39 -6.69 11.14 6.55
N LYS A 40 -6.14 11.20 5.34
CA LYS A 40 -6.51 10.31 4.24
C LYS A 40 -6.32 8.84 4.57
N VAL A 41 -5.27 8.49 5.29
CA VAL A 41 -5.04 7.10 5.74
C VAL A 41 -5.66 6.81 7.14
N LYS A 42 -6.49 7.73 7.66
CA LYS A 42 -7.32 7.55 8.87
C LYS A 42 -6.51 7.30 10.16
N ILE A 43 -5.39 8.03 10.32
CA ILE A 43 -4.54 7.98 11.53
C ILE A 43 -4.01 9.37 11.95
N ALA A 44 -4.69 10.45 11.60
CA ALA A 44 -4.26 11.80 11.97
C ALA A 44 -4.17 12.00 13.48
N ASP A 45 -5.03 11.36 14.25
CA ASP A 45 -5.03 11.33 15.72
C ASP A 45 -3.76 10.68 16.32
N GLN A 46 -3.02 9.91 15.52
CA GLN A 46 -1.77 9.26 15.90
C GLN A 46 -0.52 10.07 15.51
N ALA A 47 -0.68 11.27 14.91
CA ALA A 47 0.42 12.05 14.32
C ALA A 47 1.60 12.30 15.27
N HIS A 48 1.33 12.52 16.55
CA HIS A 48 2.34 12.87 17.57
C HIS A 48 2.89 11.66 18.33
N LYS A 49 2.39 10.45 18.05
CA LYS A 49 2.90 9.22 18.66
C LYS A 49 4.15 8.70 17.95
N PHE A 50 4.90 7.87 18.65
CA PHE A 50 6.03 7.12 18.07
C PHE A 50 5.56 5.79 17.47
N PRO A 51 6.27 5.22 16.49
CA PRO A 51 5.91 3.96 15.86
C PRO A 51 5.60 2.82 16.85
N SER A 52 6.36 2.72 17.94
CA SER A 52 6.18 1.69 18.98
C SER A 52 4.84 1.77 19.74
N GLN A 53 4.11 2.87 19.59
CA GLN A 53 2.80 3.09 20.22
C GLN A 53 1.62 2.76 19.28
N LEU A 54 1.91 2.33 18.06
CA LEU A 54 0.93 2.05 17.02
C LEU A 54 0.80 0.54 16.77
N SER A 55 -0.41 0.10 16.40
CA SER A 55 -0.62 -1.26 15.86
C SER A 55 0.10 -1.46 14.52
N GLY A 56 0.28 -2.70 14.09
CA GLY A 56 0.88 -3.02 12.79
C GLY A 56 0.17 -2.33 11.62
N GLY A 57 -1.17 -2.39 11.59
CA GLY A 57 -1.98 -1.74 10.56
C GLY A 57 -1.85 -0.20 10.58
N GLN A 58 -1.76 0.41 11.77
CA GLN A 58 -1.50 1.85 11.89
C GLN A 58 -0.10 2.22 11.41
N GLN A 59 0.92 1.40 11.72
CA GLN A 59 2.28 1.60 11.22
C GLN A 59 2.35 1.48 9.69
N GLN A 60 1.65 0.52 9.10
CA GLN A 60 1.57 0.37 7.65
C GLN A 60 0.90 1.59 7.00
N ARG A 61 -0.22 2.07 7.55
CA ARG A 61 -0.87 3.29 7.06
C ARG A 61 0.02 4.53 7.22
N ALA A 62 0.79 4.62 8.29
CA ALA A 62 1.79 5.67 8.47
C ALA A 62 2.90 5.60 7.40
N ALA A 63 3.36 4.40 7.05
CA ALA A 63 4.35 4.21 5.98
C ALA A 63 3.79 4.62 4.61
N ILE A 64 2.51 4.33 4.34
CA ILE A 64 1.80 4.80 3.14
C ILE A 64 1.70 6.33 3.13
N ALA A 65 1.26 6.95 4.21
CA ALA A 65 1.19 8.41 4.33
C ALA A 65 2.55 9.06 4.09
N ARG A 66 3.61 8.52 4.68
CA ARG A 66 4.98 8.99 4.47
C ARG A 66 5.40 8.94 2.99
N ALA A 67 5.06 7.87 2.28
CA ALA A 67 5.34 7.77 0.85
C ALA A 67 4.55 8.84 0.05
N LEU A 68 3.28 9.03 0.39
CA LEU A 68 2.39 10.00 -0.26
C LEU A 68 2.84 11.46 -0.08
N THR A 69 3.47 11.81 1.06
CA THR A 69 3.99 13.18 1.30
C THR A 69 5.08 13.59 0.32
N MET A 70 5.72 12.63 -0.34
CA MET A 70 6.66 12.88 -1.42
C MET A 70 5.97 13.11 -2.78
N GLU A 71 4.63 13.02 -2.85
CA GLU A 71 3.85 13.17 -4.09
C GLU A 71 4.46 12.40 -5.27
N PRO A 72 4.64 11.07 -5.13
CA PRO A 72 5.22 10.27 -6.17
C PRO A 72 4.24 10.12 -7.35
N GLU A 73 4.76 10.01 -8.56
CA GLU A 73 3.96 9.70 -9.75
C GLU A 73 3.47 8.24 -9.73
N ILE A 74 4.28 7.35 -9.18
CA ILE A 74 4.00 5.91 -9.09
C ILE A 74 4.25 5.44 -7.66
N LEU A 75 3.31 4.68 -7.10
CA LEU A 75 3.44 3.99 -5.82
C LEU A 75 3.74 2.52 -6.06
N LEU A 76 4.77 2.01 -5.38
CA LEU A 76 5.15 0.60 -5.42
C LEU A 76 4.82 -0.05 -4.07
N PHE A 77 3.98 -1.08 -4.09
CA PHE A 77 3.63 -1.87 -2.91
C PHE A 77 4.13 -3.31 -3.10
N ASP A 78 4.94 -3.76 -2.16
CA ASP A 78 5.42 -5.13 -2.12
C ASP A 78 4.83 -5.83 -0.89
N GLU A 79 3.79 -6.63 -1.13
CA GLU A 79 3.03 -7.36 -0.12
C GLU A 79 2.66 -6.52 1.11
N PRO A 80 1.90 -5.44 0.96
CA PRO A 80 1.67 -4.45 2.03
C PRO A 80 0.91 -5.01 3.24
N THR A 81 0.31 -6.19 3.13
CA THR A 81 -0.51 -6.81 4.19
C THR A 81 0.12 -8.05 4.83
N SER A 82 1.23 -8.57 4.29
CA SER A 82 1.80 -9.88 4.68
C SER A 82 2.28 -9.99 6.14
N ALA A 83 2.51 -8.86 6.82
CA ALA A 83 2.94 -8.82 8.22
C ALA A 83 1.83 -8.36 9.18
N LEU A 84 0.57 -8.38 8.72
CA LEU A 84 -0.58 -7.88 9.48
C LEU A 84 -1.50 -9.01 9.92
N ASP A 85 -2.11 -8.83 11.07
CA ASP A 85 -3.20 -9.68 11.51
C ASP A 85 -4.44 -9.48 10.61
N PRO A 86 -5.29 -10.50 10.43
CA PRO A 86 -6.45 -10.44 9.53
C PRO A 86 -7.38 -9.24 9.77
N GLU A 87 -7.55 -8.84 11.04
CA GLU A 87 -8.37 -7.67 11.39
C GLU A 87 -7.82 -6.35 10.86
N MET A 88 -6.48 -6.25 10.73
CA MET A 88 -5.80 -5.04 10.28
C MET A 88 -5.66 -4.97 8.76
N ILE A 89 -5.70 -6.12 8.06
CA ILE A 89 -5.58 -6.20 6.60
C ILE A 89 -6.64 -5.34 5.93
N LYS A 90 -7.89 -5.47 6.36
CA LYS A 90 -9.00 -4.73 5.77
C LYS A 90 -8.79 -3.22 5.81
N GLU A 91 -8.35 -2.67 6.95
CA GLU A 91 -8.13 -1.23 7.09
C GLU A 91 -7.07 -0.68 6.13
N VAL A 92 -6.02 -1.48 5.86
CA VAL A 92 -4.96 -1.10 4.91
C VAL A 92 -5.45 -1.21 3.48
N LEU A 93 -6.18 -2.29 3.14
CA LEU A 93 -6.76 -2.47 1.80
C LEU A 93 -7.79 -1.39 1.47
N ASP A 94 -8.64 -1.00 2.42
CA ASP A 94 -9.62 0.08 2.24
C ASP A 94 -8.93 1.40 1.86
N VAL A 95 -7.80 1.74 2.51
CA VAL A 95 -6.98 2.90 2.13
C VAL A 95 -6.42 2.76 0.72
N MET A 96 -5.93 1.58 0.35
CA MET A 96 -5.39 1.34 -1.00
C MET A 96 -6.47 1.43 -2.07
N VAL A 97 -7.70 0.98 -1.79
CA VAL A 97 -8.88 1.16 -2.68
C VAL A 97 -9.18 2.65 -2.88
N GLU A 98 -9.17 3.45 -1.81
CA GLU A 98 -9.38 4.90 -1.89
C GLU A 98 -8.29 5.56 -2.76
N LEU A 99 -7.02 5.16 -2.61
CA LEU A 99 -5.90 5.69 -3.41
C LEU A 99 -6.01 5.32 -4.90
N ALA A 100 -6.49 4.11 -5.22
CA ALA A 100 -6.79 3.71 -6.59
C ALA A 100 -7.91 4.58 -7.20
N GLY A 101 -8.97 4.81 -6.43
CA GLY A 101 -10.08 5.67 -6.83
C GLY A 101 -9.70 7.14 -7.09
N ASP A 102 -8.62 7.63 -6.47
CA ASP A 102 -8.07 8.97 -6.74
C ASP A 102 -7.26 9.06 -8.07
N GLY A 103 -7.17 7.99 -8.82
CA GLY A 103 -6.40 7.94 -10.07
C GLY A 103 -4.89 7.85 -9.87
N ARG A 104 -4.41 7.37 -8.72
CA ARG A 104 -2.99 7.14 -8.46
C ARG A 104 -2.49 5.93 -9.23
N THR A 105 -1.37 6.08 -9.93
CA THR A 105 -0.70 4.93 -10.55
C THR A 105 -0.02 4.10 -9.46
N MET A 106 -0.43 2.84 -9.36
CA MET A 106 0.10 1.90 -8.37
C MET A 106 0.55 0.60 -9.03
N VAL A 107 1.68 0.07 -8.58
CA VAL A 107 2.10 -1.30 -8.86
C VAL A 107 2.11 -2.05 -7.54
N CYS A 108 1.32 -3.11 -7.43
CA CYS A 108 1.13 -3.84 -6.19
C CYS A 108 1.44 -5.34 -6.38
N VAL A 109 2.40 -5.86 -5.63
CA VAL A 109 2.58 -7.29 -5.44
C VAL A 109 1.71 -7.71 -4.26
N THR A 110 0.77 -8.61 -4.49
CA THR A 110 -0.20 -9.02 -3.46
C THR A 110 -0.74 -10.42 -3.70
N HIS A 111 -1.16 -11.09 -2.64
CA HIS A 111 -1.97 -12.31 -2.68
C HIS A 111 -3.41 -12.04 -2.19
N GLU A 112 -3.77 -10.79 -1.98
CA GLU A 112 -5.15 -10.37 -1.69
C GLU A 112 -5.97 -10.31 -2.99
N MET A 113 -6.46 -11.47 -3.44
CA MET A 113 -7.12 -11.59 -4.75
C MET A 113 -8.42 -10.80 -4.84
N GLY A 114 -9.13 -10.65 -3.72
CA GLY A 114 -10.33 -9.79 -3.65
C GLY A 114 -10.01 -8.34 -3.94
N PHE A 115 -8.94 -7.82 -3.33
CA PHE A 115 -8.45 -6.48 -3.59
C PHE A 115 -7.99 -6.31 -5.05
N ALA A 116 -7.13 -7.22 -5.54
CA ALA A 116 -6.64 -7.15 -6.92
C ALA A 116 -7.79 -7.14 -7.94
N ARG A 117 -8.82 -7.99 -7.73
CA ARG A 117 -10.00 -8.03 -8.60
C ARG A 117 -10.82 -6.75 -8.59
N GLN A 118 -10.83 -6.06 -7.44
CA GLN A 118 -11.63 -4.83 -7.26
C GLN A 118 -10.99 -3.60 -7.89
N VAL A 119 -9.65 -3.47 -7.79
CA VAL A 119 -8.98 -2.20 -8.11
C VAL A 119 -8.01 -2.25 -9.28
N ALA A 120 -7.59 -3.43 -9.73
CA ALA A 120 -6.59 -3.51 -10.78
C ALA A 120 -7.21 -3.17 -12.15
N ASP A 121 -6.49 -2.40 -12.93
CA ASP A 121 -6.76 -2.22 -14.38
C ASP A 121 -6.06 -3.30 -15.20
N ARG A 122 -4.97 -3.89 -14.63
CA ARG A 122 -4.11 -4.86 -15.30
C ARG A 122 -3.51 -5.82 -14.28
N VAL A 123 -3.53 -7.10 -14.59
CA VAL A 123 -2.95 -8.17 -13.76
C VAL A 123 -1.77 -8.80 -14.50
N LEU A 124 -0.63 -8.85 -13.82
CA LEU A 124 0.57 -9.53 -14.28
C LEU A 124 0.76 -10.77 -13.39
N PHE A 125 0.61 -11.96 -13.97
CA PHE A 125 0.91 -13.20 -13.26
C PHE A 125 2.34 -13.63 -13.56
N MET A 126 3.15 -13.73 -12.51
CA MET A 126 4.58 -14.03 -12.61
C MET A 126 4.90 -15.38 -11.98
N ASP A 127 5.77 -16.13 -12.63
CA ASP A 127 6.36 -17.34 -12.07
C ASP A 127 7.79 -17.51 -12.60
N GLN A 128 8.70 -17.97 -11.73
CA GLN A 128 10.13 -18.19 -12.04
C GLN A 128 10.82 -17.01 -12.77
N GLY A 129 10.48 -15.77 -12.35
CA GLY A 129 11.10 -14.57 -12.93
C GLY A 129 10.55 -14.15 -14.31
N SER A 130 9.50 -14.81 -14.79
CA SER A 130 8.87 -14.51 -16.09
C SER A 130 7.40 -14.11 -15.89
N ILE A 131 6.92 -13.19 -16.74
CA ILE A 131 5.49 -12.86 -16.82
C ILE A 131 4.84 -13.94 -17.68
N LEU A 132 3.96 -14.73 -17.09
CA LEU A 132 3.22 -15.79 -17.78
C LEU A 132 1.90 -15.31 -18.36
N GLU A 133 1.23 -14.39 -17.68
CA GLU A 133 0.00 -13.75 -18.17
C GLU A 133 0.04 -12.24 -17.88
N ASP A 134 -0.53 -11.48 -18.82
CA ASP A 134 -0.68 -10.04 -18.77
C ASP A 134 -2.07 -9.71 -19.31
N ARG A 135 -3.03 -9.44 -18.42
CA ARG A 135 -4.45 -9.37 -18.79
C ARG A 135 -5.22 -8.38 -17.90
N ASP A 136 -6.41 -8.03 -18.37
CA ASP A 136 -7.40 -7.36 -17.52
C ASP A 136 -7.87 -8.31 -16.38
N PRO A 137 -8.25 -7.77 -15.21
CA PRO A 137 -8.61 -8.59 -14.05
C PRO A 137 -9.82 -9.48 -14.32
N GLN A 138 -10.84 -9.01 -15.04
CA GLN A 138 -12.04 -9.79 -15.29
C GLN A 138 -11.72 -11.07 -16.07
N SER A 139 -10.93 -10.96 -17.14
CA SER A 139 -10.48 -12.10 -17.93
C SER A 139 -9.53 -13.03 -17.17
N PHE A 140 -8.59 -12.46 -16.40
CA PHE A 140 -7.63 -13.24 -15.63
C PHE A 140 -8.32 -14.11 -14.57
N PHE A 141 -9.21 -13.51 -13.76
CA PHE A 141 -9.89 -14.24 -12.68
C PHE A 141 -11.01 -15.18 -13.15
N ALA A 142 -11.61 -14.91 -14.31
CA ALA A 142 -12.67 -15.79 -14.85
C ALA A 142 -12.12 -16.98 -15.62
N SER A 143 -11.02 -16.80 -16.36
CA SER A 143 -10.48 -17.83 -17.25
C SER A 143 -8.97 -17.65 -17.43
N PRO A 144 -8.16 -18.01 -16.42
CA PRO A 144 -6.70 -18.01 -16.54
C PRO A 144 -6.26 -18.95 -17.67
N GLN A 145 -5.28 -18.56 -18.46
CA GLN A 145 -4.87 -19.29 -19.66
C GLN A 145 -3.79 -20.33 -19.38
N THR A 146 -2.87 -20.03 -18.46
CA THR A 146 -1.78 -20.92 -18.14
C THR A 146 -2.19 -21.93 -17.07
N GLU A 147 -1.73 -23.16 -17.19
CA GLU A 147 -1.97 -24.21 -16.20
C GLU A 147 -1.48 -23.78 -14.80
N ARG A 148 -0.38 -23.02 -14.76
CA ARG A 148 0.20 -22.51 -13.52
C ARG A 148 -0.72 -21.49 -12.83
N ALA A 149 -1.32 -20.57 -13.59
CA ALA A 149 -2.28 -19.60 -13.06
C ALA A 149 -3.58 -20.28 -12.60
N GLN A 150 -4.06 -21.28 -13.36
CA GLN A 150 -5.24 -22.08 -13.00
C GLN A 150 -5.02 -22.80 -11.66
N THR A 151 -3.87 -23.45 -11.50
CA THR A 151 -3.50 -24.13 -10.25
C THR A 151 -3.41 -23.15 -9.08
N PHE A 152 -2.76 -21.99 -9.29
CA PHE A 152 -2.60 -20.95 -8.27
C PHE A 152 -3.95 -20.40 -7.80
N LEU A 153 -4.80 -20.00 -8.73
CA LEU A 153 -6.13 -19.47 -8.39
C LEU A 153 -7.03 -20.54 -7.76
N GLY A 154 -6.95 -21.79 -8.24
CA GLY A 154 -7.70 -22.91 -7.67
C GLY A 154 -7.33 -23.20 -6.20
N GLN A 155 -6.08 -23.01 -5.81
CA GLN A 155 -5.63 -23.16 -4.42
C GLN A 155 -6.14 -22.03 -3.52
N LEU A 156 -6.16 -20.79 -4.02
CA LEU A 156 -6.57 -19.60 -3.24
C LEU A 156 -8.08 -19.47 -3.07
N LEU A 157 -8.86 -19.91 -4.06
CA LEU A 157 -10.33 -19.82 -4.02
C LEU A 157 -11.00 -20.95 -3.24
N ASN A 158 -10.27 -22.02 -2.89
CA ASN A 158 -10.76 -23.14 -2.11
C ASN A 158 -10.43 -23.04 -0.60
N HIS A 159 -9.89 -21.92 -0.16
CA HIS A 159 -9.68 -21.53 1.23
C HIS A 159 -10.55 -20.31 1.58
#